data_72fb290fa04a551ff60a46b817dcebc0
#
_entry.id   72fb290fa04a551ff60a46b817dcebc0
#
_cell.length_a   1.000
_cell.length_b   1.000
_cell.length_c   1.000
_cell.angle_alpha   90.00
_cell.angle_beta   90.00
_cell.angle_gamma   90.00
#
_symmetry.space_group_name_H-M   'P 1'
#
loop_
_entity.id
_entity.type
_entity.pdbx_description
1 polymer ?
#
loop_
_entity_poly.entity_id
_entity_poly.type
_entity_poly.pdbx_seq_one_letter_code
_entity_poly.pdbx_strand_id
1 'polypeptide(L)' 'MDEPEYLICLQCETPTYQFEYVNGKLATVVCNACGTDDPSDFMTEAELEEQTGA' A
#
# COMPACT_ATOMS: atom_id res chain seq x y z
N MET A 1 14.75 -4.66 -6.03
CA MET A 1 14.03 -3.45 -5.72
C MET A 1 13.58 -3.48 -4.30
N ASP A 2 13.68 -2.38 -3.63
CA ASP A 2 13.39 -2.34 -2.21
C ASP A 2 11.89 -2.30 -1.94
N GLU A 3 11.50 -3.07 -0.92
CA GLU A 3 10.12 -3.04 -0.49
C GLU A 3 9.88 -1.79 0.34
N PRO A 4 8.68 -1.22 0.25
CA PRO A 4 8.38 -0.04 1.04
C PRO A 4 8.24 -0.39 2.53
N GLU A 5 8.43 0.61 3.36
CA GLU A 5 8.27 0.41 4.80
C GLU A 5 6.80 0.34 5.17
N TYR A 6 5.96 0.97 4.38
CA TYR A 6 4.53 0.96 4.61
C TYR A 6 3.82 1.27 3.31
N LEU A 7 2.53 0.98 3.29
CA LEU A 7 1.69 1.27 2.15
C LEU A 7 0.56 2.19 2.58
N ILE A 8 0.05 2.95 1.64
CA ILE A 8 -1.04 3.88 1.91
C ILE A 8 -2.34 3.26 1.40
N CYS A 9 -3.30 3.17 2.30
CA CYS A 9 -4.62 2.67 1.93
C CYS A 9 -5.36 3.77 1.17
N LEU A 10 -5.80 3.46 -0.03
CA LEU A 10 -6.47 4.45 -0.86
C LEU A 10 -7.89 4.72 -0.38
N GLN A 11 -8.42 3.86 0.46
CA GLN A 11 -9.77 4.04 0.97
C GLN A 11 -9.83 5.04 2.11
N CYS A 12 -8.88 4.98 3.01
CA CYS A 12 -8.89 5.85 4.18
C CYS A 12 -7.62 6.68 4.32
N GLU A 13 -6.68 6.49 3.40
CA GLU A 13 -5.42 7.24 3.37
C GLU A 13 -4.63 7.07 4.66
N THR A 14 -4.63 5.87 5.18
CA THR A 14 -3.92 5.56 6.41
C THR A 14 -2.77 4.61 6.08
N PRO A 15 -1.58 4.87 6.63
CA PRO A 15 -0.47 3.96 6.37
C PRO A 15 -0.70 2.61 7.04
N THR A 16 -0.33 1.55 6.36
CA THR A 16 -0.44 0.22 6.91
C THR A 16 0.91 -0.46 6.84
N TYR A 17 1.22 -1.22 7.88
CA TYR A 17 2.49 -1.93 7.95
C TYR A 17 2.30 -3.44 7.83
N GLN A 18 1.08 -3.87 7.66
CA GLN A 18 0.77 -5.30 7.59
C GLN A 18 0.56 -5.72 6.16
N PHE A 19 1.64 -6.09 5.51
CA PHE A 19 1.58 -6.56 4.14
C PHE A 19 2.72 -7.53 3.90
N GLU A 20 2.63 -8.26 2.79
CA GLU A 20 3.64 -9.24 2.45
C GLU A 20 3.89 -9.20 0.95
N TYR A 21 5.16 -9.24 0.59
CA TYR A 21 5.56 -9.27 -0.80
C TYR A 21 6.03 -10.67 -1.18
N VAL A 22 5.70 -11.07 -2.39
CA VAL A 22 6.16 -12.34 -2.96
C VAL A 22 6.69 -12.06 -4.34
N ASN A 23 7.96 -12.41 -4.56
CA ASN A 23 8.61 -12.21 -5.86
C ASN A 23 8.55 -10.75 -6.30
N GLY A 24 8.69 -9.84 -5.37
CA GLY A 24 8.70 -8.42 -5.67
C GLY A 24 7.34 -7.81 -5.91
N LYS A 25 6.30 -8.58 -5.67
CA LYS A 25 4.94 -8.08 -5.84
C LYS A 25 4.16 -8.19 -4.55
N LEU A 26 3.26 -7.25 -4.34
CA LEU A 26 2.42 -7.26 -3.16
C LEU A 26 1.45 -8.42 -3.21
N ALA A 27 1.60 -9.35 -2.29
CA ALA A 27 0.78 -10.55 -2.25
C ALA A 27 -0.42 -10.39 -1.32
N THR A 28 -0.17 -9.89 -0.11
CA THR A 28 -1.23 -9.71 0.86
C THR A 28 -1.02 -8.39 1.57
N VAL A 29 -2.11 -7.78 1.98
CA VAL A 29 -2.07 -6.53 2.71
C VAL A 29 -3.42 -6.36 3.38
N VAL A 30 -3.42 -5.73 4.54
CA VAL A 30 -4.66 -5.44 5.24
C VAL A 30 -4.54 -4.09 5.93
N CYS A 31 -5.58 -3.30 5.84
CA CYS A 31 -5.64 -2.02 6.50
C CYS A 31 -6.37 -2.18 7.83
N ASN A 32 -5.70 -1.84 8.91
CA ASN A 32 -6.30 -1.96 10.23
C ASN A 32 -7.30 -0.86 10.53
N ALA A 33 -7.30 0.18 9.74
CA ALA A 33 -8.19 1.30 9.98
C ALA A 33 -9.57 1.07 9.38
N CYS A 34 -9.61 0.57 8.15
CA CYS A 34 -10.89 0.38 7.49
C CYS A 34 -11.16 -1.05 7.07
N GLY A 35 -10.19 -1.95 7.29
CA GLY A 35 -10.38 -3.36 7.00
C GLY A 35 -10.19 -3.76 5.56
N THR A 36 -9.77 -2.83 4.72
CA THR A 36 -9.52 -3.13 3.32
C THR A 36 -8.36 -4.11 3.19
N ASP A 37 -8.53 -5.13 2.38
CA ASP A 37 -7.48 -6.12 2.19
C ASP A 37 -7.22 -6.39 0.72
N ASP A 38 -7.55 -5.47 -0.14
CA ASP A 38 -7.34 -5.60 -1.58
C ASP A 38 -6.02 -4.93 -1.96
N PRO A 39 -5.05 -5.70 -2.49
CA PRO A 39 -3.75 -5.10 -2.84
C PRO A 39 -3.86 -3.93 -3.82
N SER A 40 -4.89 -3.91 -4.66
CA SER A 40 -5.03 -2.83 -5.62
C SER A 40 -5.48 -1.52 -4.97
N ASP A 41 -5.87 -1.57 -3.71
CA ASP A 41 -6.27 -0.38 -2.97
C ASP A 41 -5.14 0.20 -2.16
N PHE A 42 -3.92 -0.21 -2.42
CA PHE A 42 -2.77 0.24 -1.68
C PHE A 42 -1.67 0.69 -2.62
N MET A 43 -0.95 1.72 -2.23
CA MET A 43 0.18 2.23 -2.98
C MET A 43 1.26 2.69 -2.04
N THR A 44 2.48 2.75 -2.55
CA THR A 44 3.55 3.39 -1.79
C THR A 44 3.36 4.90 -1.87
N GLU A 45 4.00 5.60 -0.94
CA GLU A 45 3.91 7.04 -0.94
C GLU A 45 4.46 7.63 -2.25
N ALA A 46 5.52 7.04 -2.75
CA ALA A 46 6.12 7.53 -3.98
C ALA A 46 5.17 7.36 -5.16
N GLU A 47 4.50 6.23 -5.21
CA GLU A 47 3.55 5.98 -6.29
C GLU A 47 2.35 6.93 -6.19
N LEU A 48 1.92 7.18 -4.98
CA LEU A 48 0.80 8.09 -4.77
C LEU A 48 1.15 9.49 -5.21
N GLU A 49 2.35 9.92 -4.88
CA GLU A 49 2.84 11.23 -5.29
C GLU A 49 2.92 11.35 -6.79
N GLU A 50 3.35 10.30 -7.44
CA GLU A 50 3.48 10.29 -8.89
C GLU A 50 2.13 10.48 -9.56
N GLN A 51 1.10 9.87 -8.99
CA GLN A 51 -0.23 9.95 -9.57
C GLN A 51 -0.88 11.31 -9.36
N THR A 52 -0.71 11.88 -8.19
CA THR A 52 -1.39 13.13 -7.85
C THR A 52 -0.49 14.34 -8.02
N GLY A 53 0.80 14.14 -7.88
CA GLY A 53 1.74 15.23 -7.87
C GLY A 53 1.94 15.87 -9.23
N ALA A 54 1.80 15.11 -10.22
CA ALA A 54 1.97 15.66 -11.57
C ALA A 54 2.99 16.76 -11.62
#